data_d4c66b775ea3b2a300498eb79eb84be6
#
_entry.id   d4c66b775ea3b2a300498eb79eb84be6
#
_cell.length_a   1.000
_cell.length_b   1.000
_cell.length_c   1.000
_cell.angle_alpha   90.00
_cell.angle_beta   90.00
_cell.angle_gamma   90.00
#
_symmetry.space_group_name_H-M   'P 1'
#
loop_
_entity.id
_entity.type
_entity.pdbx_description
1 polymer ?
#
loop_
_entity_poly.entity_id
_entity_poly.type
_entity_poly.pdbx_seq_one_letter_code
_entity_poly.pdbx_strand_id
1 'polypeptide(L)'
;TATPKGKTIELFGTQSETGLQPFDVYTMEQAITENFIKDVLKNYMSWKRYYKLIKRTEINDKEYEKKKTVRVLSSYVDLQDHAIEKKARIMIEHFVSQTEKEIQGKARAMLVTRSRLHAVRFKRKFDDIMREMKLPYEALVAFSGTVTDAENGQDYTKENMNNLGGKVD
;
A
#
# COMPACT_ATOMS: atom_id res chain seq x y z
N THR A 1 4.78 18.27 -10.88
CA THR A 1 4.30 17.47 -9.75
C THR A 1 3.01 16.74 -10.13
N ALA A 2 2.76 15.58 -9.57
CA ALA A 2 1.54 14.82 -9.83
C ALA A 2 0.26 15.56 -9.39
N THR A 3 0.37 16.47 -8.40
CA THR A 3 -0.74 17.31 -7.94
C THR A 3 -0.20 18.71 -7.66
N PRO A 4 -0.46 19.70 -8.52
CA PRO A 4 -0.01 21.06 -8.30
C PRO A 4 -0.68 21.64 -7.05
N LYS A 5 0.14 22.15 -6.14
CA LYS A 5 -0.31 22.86 -4.93
C LYS A 5 -0.41 24.36 -5.23
N GLY A 6 -1.12 25.12 -4.40
CA GLY A 6 -1.28 26.57 -4.56
C GLY A 6 0.02 27.29 -4.84
N LYS A 7 1.09 27.03 -4.06
CA LYS A 7 2.43 27.61 -4.28
C LYS A 7 3.05 27.24 -5.64
N THR A 8 2.77 26.07 -6.17
CA THR A 8 3.26 25.66 -7.49
C THR A 8 2.56 26.46 -8.59
N ILE A 9 1.26 26.69 -8.43
CA ILE A 9 0.45 27.48 -9.35
C ILE A 9 0.84 28.96 -9.28
N GLU A 10 1.13 29.48 -8.08
CA GLU A 10 1.64 30.86 -7.91
C GLU A 10 2.96 31.11 -8.64
N LEU A 11 3.87 30.13 -8.65
CA LEU A 11 5.20 30.26 -9.27
C LEU A 11 5.22 29.96 -10.77
N PHE A 12 4.39 29.00 -11.22
CA PHE A 12 4.46 28.44 -12.57
C PHE A 12 3.11 28.48 -13.32
N GLY A 13 2.09 29.05 -12.70
CA GLY A 13 0.78 29.18 -13.33
C GLY A 13 0.71 30.35 -14.30
N THR A 14 -0.28 30.33 -15.16
CA THR A 14 -0.62 31.41 -16.07
C THR A 14 -1.87 32.15 -15.62
N GLN A 15 -1.94 33.45 -15.87
CA GLN A 15 -3.13 34.24 -15.56
C GLN A 15 -4.23 33.93 -16.58
N SER A 16 -5.41 33.56 -16.08
CA SER A 16 -6.63 33.33 -16.85
C SER A 16 -7.73 34.30 -16.39
N GLU A 17 -8.82 34.39 -17.13
CA GLU A 17 -9.99 35.19 -16.76
C GLU A 17 -10.60 34.75 -15.40
N THR A 18 -10.44 33.51 -15.02
CA THR A 18 -10.94 32.92 -13.75
C THR A 18 -9.88 32.90 -12.64
N GLY A 19 -8.68 33.48 -12.87
CA GLY A 19 -7.57 33.52 -11.92
C GLY A 19 -6.35 32.72 -12.37
N LEU A 20 -5.43 32.47 -11.44
CA LEU A 20 -4.19 31.73 -11.72
C LEU A 20 -4.49 30.26 -11.94
N GLN A 21 -4.08 29.72 -13.09
CA GLN A 21 -4.27 28.33 -13.48
C GLN A 21 -2.93 27.67 -13.83
N PRO A 22 -2.82 26.32 -13.72
CA PRO A 22 -1.66 25.61 -14.22
C PRO A 22 -1.43 25.90 -15.70
N PHE A 23 -0.17 26.06 -16.12
CA PHE A 23 0.21 26.28 -17.52
C PHE A 23 -0.25 25.12 -18.42
N ASP A 24 -0.04 23.90 -17.96
CA ASP A 24 -0.48 22.68 -18.64
C ASP A 24 -0.83 21.61 -17.62
N VAL A 25 -1.82 20.79 -17.92
CA VAL A 25 -2.28 19.70 -17.04
C VAL A 25 -2.60 18.48 -17.88
N TYR A 26 -1.83 17.44 -17.70
CA TYR A 26 -2.18 16.11 -18.16
C TYR A 26 -3.04 15.43 -17.10
N THR A 27 -4.33 15.34 -17.35
CA THR A 27 -5.31 14.87 -16.35
C THR A 27 -5.32 13.34 -16.27
N MET A 28 -5.80 12.80 -15.14
CA MET A 28 -6.04 11.36 -14.99
C MET A 28 -7.07 10.86 -16.02
N GLU A 29 -8.08 11.65 -16.35
CA GLU A 29 -9.07 11.32 -17.35
C GLU A 29 -8.45 11.17 -18.75
N GLN A 30 -7.56 12.09 -19.13
CA GLN A 30 -6.80 11.98 -20.38
C GLN A 30 -5.94 10.71 -20.37
N ALA A 31 -5.21 10.46 -19.31
CA ALA A 31 -4.36 9.28 -19.18
C ALA A 31 -5.14 7.96 -19.26
N ILE A 32 -6.36 7.92 -18.73
CA ILE A 32 -7.27 6.77 -18.84
C ILE A 32 -7.79 6.62 -20.27
N THR A 33 -8.22 7.71 -20.89
CA THR A 33 -8.74 7.73 -22.28
C THR A 33 -7.68 7.30 -23.27
N GLU A 34 -6.45 7.73 -23.07
CA GLU A 34 -5.29 7.37 -23.91
C GLU A 34 -4.67 6.00 -23.54
N ASN A 35 -5.26 5.28 -22.57
CA ASN A 35 -4.80 3.97 -22.10
C ASN A 35 -3.39 3.94 -21.49
N PHE A 36 -2.87 5.05 -21.00
CA PHE A 36 -1.61 5.08 -20.26
C PHE A 36 -1.76 4.54 -18.84
N ILE A 37 -2.95 4.72 -18.25
CA ILE A 37 -3.29 4.17 -16.92
C ILE A 37 -4.64 3.48 -16.98
N LYS A 38 -4.86 2.52 -16.10
CA LYS A 38 -6.17 1.87 -15.94
C LYS A 38 -7.14 2.78 -15.20
N ASP A 39 -8.42 2.67 -15.53
CA ASP A 39 -9.49 3.36 -14.80
C ASP A 39 -9.49 2.91 -13.33
N VAL A 40 -9.10 3.83 -12.45
CA VAL A 40 -8.97 3.58 -11.02
C VAL A 40 -10.30 3.14 -10.41
N LEU A 41 -11.43 3.70 -10.88
CA LEU A 41 -12.76 3.38 -10.35
C LEU A 41 -13.21 1.96 -10.71
N LYS A 42 -12.85 1.48 -11.89
CA LYS A 42 -13.18 0.11 -12.33
C LYS A 42 -12.29 -0.93 -11.67
N ASN A 43 -11.06 -0.55 -11.30
CA ASN A 43 -10.07 -1.43 -10.70
C ASN A 43 -9.89 -1.21 -9.19
N TYR A 44 -10.84 -0.54 -8.54
CA TYR A 44 -10.80 -0.21 -7.12
C TYR A 44 -11.48 -1.29 -6.26
N MET A 45 -10.77 -1.82 -5.29
CA MET A 45 -11.32 -2.70 -4.26
C MET A 45 -11.34 -1.97 -2.91
N SER A 46 -12.52 -1.75 -2.34
CA SER A 46 -12.66 -1.08 -1.05
C SER A 46 -12.57 -2.05 0.13
N TRP A 47 -11.54 -1.89 0.95
CA TRP A 47 -11.39 -2.59 2.23
C TRP A 47 -12.52 -2.33 3.22
N LYS A 48 -13.22 -1.20 3.14
CA LYS A 48 -14.38 -0.91 4.00
C LYS A 48 -15.50 -1.94 3.83
N ARG A 49 -15.68 -2.49 2.66
CA ARG A 49 -16.66 -3.55 2.39
C ARG A 49 -16.27 -4.86 3.06
N TYR A 50 -14.99 -5.15 3.10
CA TYR A 50 -14.42 -6.34 3.74
C TYR A 50 -14.45 -6.23 5.28
N TYR A 51 -14.08 -5.07 5.83
CA TYR A 51 -14.12 -4.81 7.27
C TYR A 51 -15.53 -4.75 7.87
N LYS A 52 -16.57 -4.35 7.11
CA LYS A 52 -17.96 -4.38 7.59
C LYS A 52 -18.44 -5.79 7.88
N LEU A 53 -17.88 -6.81 7.23
CA LEU A 53 -18.20 -8.21 7.50
C LEU A 53 -17.56 -8.73 8.80
N ILE A 54 -16.45 -8.13 9.23
CA ILE A 54 -15.70 -8.55 10.42
C ILE A 54 -16.13 -7.77 11.69
N LYS A 55 -16.60 -6.54 11.56
CA LYS A 55 -17.01 -5.66 12.67
C LYS A 55 -18.42 -5.87 13.19
N ARG A 56 -18.98 -7.06 13.11
CA ARG A 56 -20.22 -7.42 13.83
C ARG A 56 -19.96 -7.95 15.25
N THR A 57 -18.80 -7.67 15.84
CA THR A 57 -18.54 -7.96 17.23
C THR A 57 -18.36 -6.65 17.98
N GLU A 58 -19.24 -6.45 18.91
CA GLU A 58 -19.48 -5.36 19.85
C GLU A 58 -18.23 -4.64 20.36
N ILE A 59 -18.24 -3.31 20.26
CA ILE A 59 -17.45 -2.46 21.15
C ILE A 59 -18.44 -1.53 21.85
N ASN A 60 -18.72 -1.86 23.10
CA ASN A 60 -19.35 -0.97 24.04
C ASN A 60 -18.31 0.02 24.59
N ASP A 61 -18.55 1.25 24.26
CA ASP A 61 -18.48 2.52 24.97
C ASP A 61 -17.34 2.86 25.92
N LYS A 62 -16.67 3.98 25.62
CA LYS A 62 -16.46 5.18 26.46
C LYS A 62 -15.73 6.28 25.67
N GLU A 63 -16.23 7.51 25.78
CA GLU A 63 -15.68 8.72 25.18
C GLU A 63 -14.24 8.99 25.64
N TYR A 64 -13.29 8.64 24.79
CA TYR A 64 -11.92 9.14 24.85
C TYR A 64 -11.63 9.93 23.57
N GLU A 65 -10.73 10.94 23.67
CA GLU A 65 -10.31 11.82 22.56
C GLU A 65 -10.23 11.10 21.20
N LYS A 66 -11.33 11.16 20.47
CA LYS A 66 -11.66 10.29 19.32
C LYS A 66 -10.56 10.16 18.25
N LYS A 67 -9.78 11.21 18.02
CA LYS A 67 -8.78 11.20 16.93
C LYS A 67 -7.47 10.48 17.28
N LYS A 68 -6.97 10.63 18.52
CA LYS A 68 -5.74 9.98 18.97
C LYS A 68 -5.96 8.49 19.24
N THR A 69 -7.05 8.18 19.92
CA THR A 69 -7.42 6.80 20.27
C THR A 69 -7.76 5.96 19.03
N VAL A 70 -8.49 6.52 18.07
CA VAL A 70 -8.75 5.84 16.78
C VAL A 70 -7.46 5.56 16.01
N ARG A 71 -6.47 6.46 16.06
CA ARG A 71 -5.17 6.24 15.41
C ARG A 71 -4.37 5.12 16.07
N VAL A 72 -4.32 5.09 17.39
CA VAL A 72 -3.61 4.06 18.15
C VAL A 72 -4.29 2.71 18.00
N LEU A 73 -5.62 2.64 18.15
CA LEU A 73 -6.39 1.42 17.93
C LEU A 73 -6.30 0.92 16.50
N SER A 74 -6.39 1.80 15.51
CA SER A 74 -6.22 1.41 14.11
C SER A 74 -4.82 0.87 13.83
N SER A 75 -3.79 1.48 14.42
CA SER A 75 -2.40 1.01 14.27
C SER A 75 -2.21 -0.35 14.93
N TYR A 76 -2.79 -0.56 16.11
CA TYR A 76 -2.73 -1.83 16.82
C TYR A 76 -3.46 -2.94 16.05
N VAL A 77 -4.68 -2.67 15.59
CA VAL A 77 -5.47 -3.66 14.81
C VAL A 77 -4.80 -3.96 13.46
N ASP A 78 -4.22 -2.96 12.83
CA ASP A 78 -3.53 -3.13 11.53
C ASP A 78 -2.24 -3.96 11.65
N LEU A 79 -1.60 -3.97 12.82
CA LEU A 79 -0.39 -4.75 13.11
C LEU A 79 -0.69 -6.18 13.57
N GLN A 80 -1.94 -6.53 13.85
CA GLN A 80 -2.29 -7.89 14.25
C GLN A 80 -1.98 -8.88 13.13
N ASP A 81 -1.32 -9.97 13.50
CA ASP A 81 -0.83 -10.98 12.58
C ASP A 81 -1.92 -11.53 11.64
N HIS A 82 -3.08 -11.88 12.17
CA HIS A 82 -4.21 -12.35 11.38
C HIS A 82 -4.79 -11.29 10.42
N ALA A 83 -4.70 -9.99 10.78
CA ALA A 83 -5.17 -8.91 9.92
C ALA A 83 -4.22 -8.68 8.74
N ILE A 84 -2.91 -8.76 9.00
CA ILE A 84 -1.86 -8.70 7.98
C ILE A 84 -1.97 -9.91 7.05
N GLU A 85 -2.11 -11.11 7.60
CA GLU A 85 -2.23 -12.35 6.84
C GLU A 85 -3.44 -12.32 5.89
N LYS A 86 -4.62 -11.96 6.38
CA LYS A 86 -5.81 -11.85 5.52
C LYS A 86 -5.64 -10.83 4.41
N LYS A 87 -5.06 -9.67 4.72
CA LYS A 87 -4.78 -8.64 3.70
C LYS A 87 -3.77 -9.13 2.69
N ALA A 88 -2.68 -9.77 3.15
CA ALA A 88 -1.65 -10.30 2.29
C ALA A 88 -2.19 -11.38 1.35
N ARG A 89 -3.00 -12.31 1.87
CA ARG A 89 -3.63 -13.38 1.07
C ARG A 89 -4.52 -12.81 -0.04
N ILE A 90 -5.39 -11.85 0.28
CA ILE A 90 -6.24 -11.21 -0.73
C ILE A 90 -5.42 -10.46 -1.78
N MET A 91 -4.34 -9.79 -1.38
CA MET A 91 -3.45 -9.09 -2.33
C MET A 91 -2.78 -10.07 -3.28
N ILE A 92 -2.28 -11.20 -2.79
CA ILE A 92 -1.67 -12.24 -3.61
C ILE A 92 -2.71 -12.88 -4.54
N GLU A 93 -3.86 -13.27 -4.03
CA GLU A 93 -4.95 -13.85 -4.83
C GLU A 93 -5.40 -12.90 -5.94
N HIS A 94 -5.54 -11.60 -5.61
CA HIS A 94 -5.86 -10.59 -6.61
C HIS A 94 -4.75 -10.44 -7.66
N PHE A 95 -3.50 -10.41 -7.24
CA PHE A 95 -2.36 -10.34 -8.16
C PHE A 95 -2.37 -11.52 -9.14
N VAL A 96 -2.47 -12.74 -8.62
CA VAL A 96 -2.47 -13.96 -9.44
C VAL A 96 -3.67 -14.02 -10.39
N SER A 97 -4.86 -13.65 -9.90
CA SER A 97 -6.10 -13.79 -10.70
C SER A 97 -6.27 -12.68 -11.74
N GLN A 98 -5.82 -11.46 -11.45
CA GLN A 98 -6.14 -10.28 -12.26
C GLN A 98 -4.91 -9.61 -12.88
N THR A 99 -3.76 -9.62 -12.20
CA THR A 99 -2.63 -8.75 -12.55
C THR A 99 -1.50 -9.49 -13.22
N GLU A 100 -1.25 -10.74 -12.85
CA GLU A 100 -0.11 -11.54 -13.30
C GLU A 100 0.08 -11.55 -14.81
N LYS A 101 -1.02 -11.71 -15.55
CA LYS A 101 -1.02 -11.83 -17.02
C LYS A 101 -0.85 -10.50 -17.76
N GLU A 102 -0.97 -9.40 -17.01
CA GLU A 102 -0.81 -8.07 -17.59
C GLU A 102 0.65 -7.83 -18.02
N ILE A 103 0.84 -6.89 -18.94
CA ILE A 103 2.16 -6.53 -19.47
C ILE A 103 2.93 -7.78 -19.96
N GLN A 104 2.23 -8.67 -20.68
CA GLN A 104 2.82 -9.91 -21.22
C GLN A 104 3.44 -10.81 -20.12
N GLY A 105 2.82 -10.89 -18.96
CA GLY A 105 3.33 -11.67 -17.81
C GLY A 105 4.50 -11.01 -17.05
N LYS A 106 4.76 -9.73 -17.29
CA LYS A 106 5.82 -8.96 -16.60
C LYS A 106 5.27 -7.99 -15.56
N ALA A 107 4.00 -8.12 -15.21
CA ALA A 107 3.37 -7.25 -14.24
C ALA A 107 4.05 -7.37 -12.86
N ARG A 108 4.11 -6.25 -12.15
CA ARG A 108 4.64 -6.16 -10.79
C ARG A 108 3.63 -5.47 -9.89
N ALA A 109 3.63 -5.80 -8.61
CA ALA A 109 2.83 -5.12 -7.61
C ALA A 109 3.73 -4.41 -6.61
N MET A 110 3.25 -3.29 -6.07
CA MET A 110 3.93 -2.55 -5.02
C MET A 110 2.95 -2.27 -3.89
N LEU A 111 3.34 -2.67 -2.68
CA LEU A 111 2.63 -2.35 -1.45
C LEU A 111 3.35 -1.23 -0.71
N VAL A 112 2.68 -0.08 -0.56
CA VAL A 112 3.15 1.00 0.30
C VAL A 112 2.51 0.86 1.67
N THR A 113 3.33 0.74 2.71
CA THR A 113 2.90 0.52 4.08
C THR A 113 2.96 1.78 4.93
N ARG A 114 2.21 1.79 6.03
CA ARG A 114 2.15 2.92 6.96
C ARG A 114 3.43 3.12 7.77
N SER A 115 4.18 2.04 8.03
CA SER A 115 5.44 2.07 8.75
C SER A 115 6.38 0.97 8.28
N ARG A 116 7.67 1.09 8.66
CA ARG A 116 8.69 0.09 8.38
C ARG A 116 8.34 -1.28 9.00
N LEU A 117 7.81 -1.29 10.22
CA LEU A 117 7.38 -2.53 10.88
C LEU A 117 6.24 -3.22 10.12
N HIS A 118 5.30 -2.47 9.56
CA HIS A 118 4.28 -3.06 8.67
C HIS A 118 4.92 -3.68 7.43
N ALA A 119 5.93 -3.03 6.83
CA ALA A 119 6.64 -3.58 5.67
C ALA A 119 7.31 -4.92 6.01
N VAL A 120 7.99 -5.00 7.16
CA VAL A 120 8.61 -6.23 7.67
C VAL A 120 7.58 -7.34 7.83
N ARG A 121 6.47 -7.07 8.52
CA ARG A 121 5.43 -8.08 8.78
C ARG A 121 4.72 -8.53 7.50
N PHE A 122 4.40 -7.61 6.59
CA PHE A 122 3.82 -7.96 5.29
C PHE A 122 4.77 -8.80 4.44
N LYS A 123 6.08 -8.46 4.39
CA LYS A 123 7.08 -9.25 3.66
C LYS A 123 7.12 -10.69 4.15
N ARG A 124 7.18 -10.90 5.47
CA ARG A 124 7.16 -12.24 6.07
C ARG A 124 5.90 -13.02 5.68
N LYS A 125 4.73 -12.39 5.81
CA LYS A 125 3.46 -13.04 5.43
C LYS A 125 3.35 -13.33 3.94
N PHE A 126 3.86 -12.44 3.09
CA PHE A 126 3.92 -12.72 1.64
C PHE A 126 4.80 -13.94 1.35
N ASP A 127 5.98 -14.03 1.97
CA ASP A 127 6.87 -15.17 1.78
C ASP A 127 6.20 -16.48 2.22
N ASP A 128 5.52 -16.48 3.37
CA ASP A 128 4.82 -17.65 3.89
C ASP A 128 3.68 -18.08 2.97
N ILE A 129 2.82 -17.13 2.55
CA ILE A 129 1.68 -17.42 1.67
C ILE A 129 2.16 -17.87 0.27
N MET A 130 3.16 -17.20 -0.29
CA MET A 130 3.70 -17.59 -1.61
C MET A 130 4.32 -18.99 -1.57
N ARG A 131 4.98 -19.36 -0.48
CA ARG A 131 5.51 -20.70 -0.27
C ARG A 131 4.37 -21.72 -0.11
N GLU A 132 3.34 -21.42 0.69
CA GLU A 132 2.15 -22.24 0.86
C GLU A 132 1.45 -22.51 -0.48
N MET A 133 1.26 -21.46 -1.27
CA MET A 133 0.60 -21.52 -2.58
C MET A 133 1.53 -22.01 -3.70
N LYS A 134 2.80 -22.28 -3.42
CA LYS A 134 3.84 -22.69 -4.40
C LYS A 134 3.94 -21.73 -5.60
N LEU A 135 3.87 -20.43 -5.34
CA LEU A 135 3.96 -19.41 -6.38
C LEU A 135 5.42 -19.13 -6.75
N PRO A 136 5.73 -18.90 -8.04
CA PRO A 136 7.10 -18.64 -8.52
C PRO A 136 7.49 -17.16 -8.37
N TYR A 137 7.05 -16.49 -7.30
CA TYR A 137 7.30 -15.07 -7.06
C TYR A 137 8.11 -14.85 -5.81
N GLU A 138 8.77 -13.71 -5.77
CA GLU A 138 9.49 -13.21 -4.60
C GLU A 138 8.97 -11.81 -4.23
N ALA A 139 8.79 -11.57 -2.94
CA ALA A 139 8.52 -10.25 -2.42
C ALA A 139 9.84 -9.61 -1.98
N LEU A 140 10.07 -8.38 -2.39
CA LEU A 140 11.19 -7.57 -1.92
C LEU A 140 10.66 -6.49 -0.97
N VAL A 141 11.45 -6.14 0.04
CA VAL A 141 11.15 -5.05 0.95
C VAL A 141 12.21 -3.95 0.86
N ALA A 142 11.77 -2.71 0.89
CA ALA A 142 12.64 -1.54 0.89
C ALA A 142 12.28 -0.61 2.06
N PHE A 143 13.25 -0.38 2.94
CA PHE A 143 13.18 0.62 4.00
C PHE A 143 14.61 0.99 4.46
N SER A 144 14.76 2.12 5.13
CA SER A 144 16.05 2.58 5.65
C SER A 144 16.24 2.20 7.13
N GLY A 145 17.49 1.87 7.47
CA GLY A 145 17.91 1.54 8.83
C GLY A 145 17.39 0.20 9.34
N THR A 146 17.48 0.00 10.64
CA THR A 146 17.04 -1.22 11.33
C THR A 146 15.66 -1.05 11.93
N VAL A 147 14.88 -2.13 11.95
CA VAL A 147 13.57 -2.21 12.60
C VAL A 147 13.57 -3.38 13.56
N THR A 148 13.35 -3.11 14.84
CA THR A 148 13.17 -4.15 15.86
C THR A 148 11.68 -4.49 15.96
N ASP A 149 11.31 -5.75 15.80
CA ASP A 149 9.95 -6.22 16.07
C ASP A 149 9.85 -6.69 17.52
N ALA A 150 9.13 -5.91 18.34
CA ALA A 150 8.98 -6.18 19.77
C ALA A 150 8.28 -7.51 20.09
N GLU A 151 7.54 -8.10 19.14
CA GLU A 151 6.87 -9.40 19.36
C GLU A 151 7.84 -10.58 19.37
N ASN A 152 8.91 -10.52 18.57
CA ASN A 152 9.89 -11.60 18.47
C ASN A 152 11.31 -11.18 18.88
N GLY A 153 11.51 -9.91 19.20
CA GLY A 153 12.81 -9.36 19.60
C GLY A 153 13.88 -9.35 18.51
N GLN A 154 13.50 -9.53 17.23
CA GLN A 154 14.43 -9.60 16.11
C GLN A 154 14.62 -8.25 15.43
N ASP A 155 15.83 -8.03 14.95
CA ASP A 155 16.20 -6.87 14.15
C ASP A 155 16.16 -7.20 12.66
N TYR A 156 15.48 -6.35 11.91
CA TYR A 156 15.30 -6.47 10.47
C TYR A 156 15.92 -5.30 9.74
N THR A 157 16.66 -5.62 8.67
CA THR A 157 17.16 -4.67 7.68
C THR A 157 16.72 -5.13 6.29
N LYS A 158 16.78 -4.25 5.30
CA LYS A 158 16.47 -4.65 3.92
C LYS A 158 17.42 -5.78 3.42
N GLU A 159 18.66 -5.77 3.89
CA GLU A 159 19.67 -6.73 3.50
C GLU A 159 19.37 -8.13 4.03
N ASN A 160 19.01 -8.26 5.32
CA ASN A 160 18.71 -9.57 5.89
C ASN A 160 17.36 -10.14 5.51
N MET A 161 16.44 -9.28 5.04
CA MET A 161 15.10 -9.71 4.63
C MET A 161 15.00 -10.12 3.15
N ASN A 162 15.80 -9.55 2.28
CA ASN A 162 15.66 -9.78 0.84
C ASN A 162 16.46 -11.00 0.32
N ASN A 163 17.34 -11.59 1.10
CA ASN A 163 18.10 -12.82 0.80
C ASN A 163 18.73 -12.87 -0.61
N LEU A 164 18.96 -11.72 -1.22
CA LEU A 164 19.49 -11.61 -2.58
C LEU A 164 21.01 -11.71 -2.59
N GLY A 165 21.58 -12.74 -1.97
CA GLY A 165 22.99 -13.09 -2.15
C GLY A 165 24.00 -11.93 -2.14
N GLY A 166 23.72 -10.84 -1.39
CA GLY A 166 24.64 -9.74 -1.16
C GLY A 166 24.68 -8.63 -2.20
N LYS A 167 23.76 -8.56 -3.15
CA LYS A 167 23.69 -7.43 -4.11
C LYS A 167 22.26 -6.99 -4.34
N VAL A 168 21.83 -6.02 -3.56
CA VAL A 168 20.77 -5.07 -3.94
C VAL A 168 21.44 -3.70 -3.91
N ASP A 169 21.92 -3.27 -5.07
CA ASP A 169 22.31 -1.88 -5.31
C ASP A 169 21.07 -1.00 -5.39
#